data_870f03804a565907edae52bdf5e8a718
#
_entry.id   870f03804a565907edae52bdf5e8a718
#
_cell.length_a   1.000
_cell.length_b   1.000
_cell.length_c   1.000
_cell.angle_alpha   90.00
_cell.angle_beta   90.00
_cell.angle_gamma   90.00
#
_symmetry.space_group_name_H-M   'P 1'
#
loop_
_entity.id
_entity.type
_entity.pdbx_description
1 polymer ?
#
loop_
_entity_poly.entity_id
_entity_poly.type
_entity_poly.pdbx_seq_one_letter_code
_entity_poly.pdbx_strand_id
1 'polypeptide(L)'
;MDRGRKEEAAMNTGFMIITNNPLVKEKLGEDYHVEYEELSYEDTLKKVQKMIFQGYRLLTHPLSGSVKPNETPYKSVMLSETPEGLDAQAMQIIASAIQACGKFQFKSDLYKPQVYADFQLVDYTLISSALPSAESWR
;
A
#
# COMPACT_ATOMS: atom_id res chain seq x y z
N MET A 1 13.84 6.42 -25.02
CA MET A 1 12.87 7.31 -24.37
C MET A 1 12.96 7.16 -22.86
N ASP A 2 13.16 8.25 -22.19
CA ASP A 2 13.46 8.23 -20.75
C ASP A 2 12.36 7.64 -19.89
N ARG A 3 11.10 7.87 -20.27
CA ARG A 3 9.97 7.36 -19.53
C ARG A 3 9.91 5.84 -19.54
N GLY A 4 10.11 5.22 -20.70
CA GLY A 4 10.13 3.76 -20.80
C GLY A 4 11.25 3.15 -20.00
N ARG A 5 12.40 3.82 -19.97
CA ARG A 5 13.56 3.36 -19.22
C ARG A 5 13.32 3.45 -17.71
N LYS A 6 12.66 4.52 -17.25
CA LYS A 6 12.29 4.66 -15.84
C LYS A 6 11.28 3.60 -15.41
N GLU A 7 10.30 3.32 -16.26
CA GLU A 7 9.32 2.29 -15.97
C GLU A 7 9.96 0.91 -15.88
N GLU A 8 10.89 0.61 -16.78
CA GLU A 8 11.63 -0.64 -16.72
C GLU A 8 12.46 -0.74 -15.43
N ALA A 9 13.16 0.34 -15.07
CA ALA A 9 13.96 0.36 -13.84
C ALA A 9 13.09 0.17 -12.61
N ALA A 10 11.93 0.86 -12.54
CA ALA A 10 11.01 0.72 -11.43
C ALA A 10 10.43 -0.70 -11.36
N MET A 11 10.09 -1.30 -12.50
CA MET A 11 9.56 -2.67 -12.56
C MET A 11 10.59 -3.72 -12.19
N ASN A 12 11.88 -3.41 -12.34
CA ASN A 12 12.95 -4.35 -12.03
C ASN A 12 13.31 -4.39 -10.56
N THR A 13 12.66 -3.59 -9.71
CA THR A 13 12.89 -3.62 -8.27
C THR A 13 12.41 -4.91 -7.60
N GLY A 14 11.51 -5.64 -8.24
CA GLY A 14 10.97 -6.89 -7.70
C GLY A 14 9.73 -6.69 -6.85
N PHE A 15 9.33 -5.45 -6.60
CA PHE A 15 8.14 -5.14 -5.81
C PHE A 15 7.40 -3.93 -6.38
N MET A 16 6.15 -3.80 -5.94
CA MET A 16 5.33 -2.63 -6.28
C MET A 16 4.59 -2.16 -5.04
N ILE A 17 4.13 -0.91 -5.07
CA ILE A 17 3.38 -0.30 -3.99
C ILE A 17 1.95 -0.06 -4.46
N ILE A 18 0.98 -0.63 -3.72
CA ILE A 18 -0.44 -0.36 -3.94
C ILE A 18 -0.84 0.69 -2.92
N THR A 19 -1.41 1.79 -3.38
CA THR A 19 -1.71 2.93 -2.50
C THR A 19 -2.93 3.70 -2.95
N ASN A 20 -3.63 4.28 -1.97
CA ASN A 20 -4.63 5.31 -2.21
C ASN A 20 -4.12 6.70 -1.78
N ASN A 21 -2.83 6.82 -1.46
CA ASN A 21 -2.23 8.04 -0.95
C ASN A 21 -1.55 8.83 -2.08
N PRO A 22 -2.07 10.02 -2.43
CA PRO A 22 -1.48 10.79 -3.52
C PRO A 22 -0.04 11.24 -3.22
N LEU A 23 0.33 11.40 -1.95
CA LEU A 23 1.69 11.77 -1.58
C LEU A 23 2.68 10.65 -1.92
N VAL A 24 2.29 9.39 -1.73
CA VAL A 24 3.13 8.25 -2.09
C VAL A 24 3.38 8.22 -3.60
N LYS A 25 2.34 8.46 -4.39
CA LYS A 25 2.48 8.56 -5.84
C LYS A 25 3.43 9.70 -6.22
N GLU A 26 3.26 10.87 -5.60
CA GLU A 26 4.08 12.05 -5.87
C GLU A 26 5.55 11.82 -5.52
N LYS A 27 5.82 11.26 -4.34
CA LYS A 27 7.18 11.11 -3.83
C LYS A 27 7.92 9.89 -4.37
N LEU A 28 7.22 8.79 -4.64
CA LEU A 28 7.85 7.53 -5.01
C LEU A 28 7.53 7.07 -6.43
N GLY A 29 6.57 7.69 -7.10
CA GLY A 29 6.08 7.21 -8.39
C GLY A 29 7.07 7.28 -9.54
N GLU A 30 8.10 8.13 -9.45
CA GLU A 30 9.12 8.21 -10.49
C GLU A 30 10.20 7.15 -10.35
N ASP A 31 10.48 6.72 -9.11
CA ASP A 31 11.59 5.81 -8.84
C ASP A 31 11.13 4.37 -8.59
N TYR A 32 9.85 4.15 -8.33
CA TYR A 32 9.29 2.85 -7.97
C TYR A 32 7.99 2.60 -8.72
N HIS A 33 7.63 1.33 -8.86
CA HIS A 33 6.34 0.95 -9.42
C HIS A 33 5.25 1.22 -8.38
N VAL A 34 4.54 2.32 -8.53
CA VAL A 34 3.47 2.72 -7.63
C VAL A 34 2.14 2.66 -8.39
N GLU A 35 1.22 1.84 -7.90
CA GLU A 35 -0.14 1.77 -8.41
C GLU A 35 -1.05 2.56 -7.48
N TYR A 36 -1.39 3.77 -7.90
CA TYR A 36 -2.24 4.66 -7.14
C TYR A 36 -3.67 4.62 -7.69
N GLU A 37 -4.61 4.54 -6.79
CA GLU A 37 -6.02 4.66 -7.14
C GLU A 37 -6.75 5.35 -5.99
N GLU A 38 -7.65 6.27 -6.31
CA GLU A 38 -8.43 6.99 -5.31
C GLU A 38 -9.53 6.07 -4.79
N LEU A 39 -9.22 5.36 -3.71
CA LEU A 39 -10.10 4.38 -3.07
C LEU A 39 -10.17 4.66 -1.57
N SER A 40 -11.20 4.13 -0.92
CA SER A 40 -11.24 4.10 0.54
C SER A 40 -10.14 3.19 1.08
N TYR A 41 -9.86 3.29 2.37
CA TYR A 41 -8.94 2.40 3.06
C TYR A 41 -9.33 0.93 2.85
N GLU A 42 -10.60 0.62 3.09
CA GLU A 42 -11.10 -0.75 2.94
C GLU A 42 -11.00 -1.24 1.50
N ASP A 43 -11.38 -0.42 0.53
CA ASP A 43 -11.32 -0.82 -0.88
C ASP A 43 -9.88 -0.99 -1.36
N THR A 44 -8.95 -0.22 -0.80
CA THR A 44 -7.52 -0.43 -1.07
C THR A 44 -7.09 -1.81 -0.60
N LEU A 45 -7.50 -2.22 0.61
CA LEU A 45 -7.18 -3.56 1.13
C LEU A 45 -7.86 -4.66 0.31
N LYS A 46 -9.09 -4.43 -0.19
CA LYS A 46 -9.77 -5.39 -1.05
C LYS A 46 -9.05 -5.56 -2.39
N LYS A 47 -8.49 -4.49 -2.92
CA LYS A 47 -7.66 -4.56 -4.13
C LYS A 47 -6.41 -5.41 -3.86
N VAL A 48 -5.76 -5.21 -2.72
CA VAL A 48 -4.61 -6.00 -2.31
C VAL A 48 -5.00 -7.47 -2.15
N GLN A 49 -6.15 -7.75 -1.53
CA GLN A 49 -6.65 -9.11 -1.37
C GLN A 49 -6.82 -9.82 -2.72
N LYS A 50 -7.39 -9.14 -3.69
CA LYS A 50 -7.56 -9.70 -5.03
C LYS A 50 -6.22 -10.07 -5.64
N MET A 51 -5.21 -9.23 -5.46
CA MET A 51 -3.88 -9.49 -6.00
C MET A 51 -3.20 -10.66 -5.26
N ILE A 52 -3.36 -10.76 -3.95
CA ILE A 52 -2.85 -11.91 -3.18
C ILE A 52 -3.49 -13.20 -3.69
N PHE A 53 -4.78 -13.19 -3.99
CA PHE A 53 -5.46 -14.37 -4.54
C PHE A 53 -5.00 -14.70 -5.96
N GLN A 54 -4.40 -13.74 -6.66
CA GLN A 54 -3.79 -13.97 -7.97
C GLN A 54 -2.33 -14.47 -7.86
N GLY A 55 -1.82 -14.60 -6.63
CA GLY A 55 -0.49 -15.12 -6.38
C GLY A 55 0.57 -14.08 -6.03
N TYR A 56 0.24 -12.81 -5.99
CA TYR A 56 1.21 -11.77 -5.59
C TYR A 56 1.55 -11.92 -4.11
N ARG A 57 2.85 -11.80 -3.81
CA ARG A 57 3.34 -11.99 -2.45
C ARG A 57 3.21 -10.69 -1.64
N LEU A 58 2.70 -10.81 -0.43
CA LEU A 58 2.60 -9.68 0.51
C LEU A 58 3.95 -9.42 1.17
N LEU A 59 4.48 -8.20 1.02
CA LEU A 59 5.79 -7.84 1.53
C LEU A 59 5.73 -6.94 2.76
N THR A 60 4.64 -6.20 2.97
CA THR A 60 4.43 -5.41 4.18
C THR A 60 3.11 -5.83 4.82
N HIS A 61 3.04 -5.77 6.14
CA HIS A 61 1.78 -6.09 6.83
C HIS A 61 0.75 -4.99 6.53
N PRO A 62 -0.49 -5.34 6.13
CA PRO A 62 -1.50 -4.34 5.74
C PRO A 62 -1.95 -3.43 6.88
N LEU A 63 -1.71 -3.80 8.13
CA LEU A 63 -2.01 -2.97 9.29
C LEU A 63 -0.74 -2.51 10.01
N SER A 64 0.40 -2.47 9.31
CA SER A 64 1.65 -2.01 9.91
C SER A 64 1.54 -0.56 10.38
N GLY A 65 2.30 -0.23 11.42
CA GLY A 65 2.22 1.05 12.09
C GLY A 65 1.20 1.00 13.22
N SER A 66 1.10 2.08 13.98
CA SER A 66 0.22 2.16 15.14
C SER A 66 -1.11 2.83 14.86
N VAL A 67 -1.35 3.24 13.61
CA VAL A 67 -2.58 3.96 13.26
C VAL A 67 -3.70 2.97 12.99
N LYS A 68 -4.81 3.13 13.68
CA LYS A 68 -5.98 2.27 13.50
C LYS A 68 -6.70 2.59 12.19
N PRO A 69 -7.40 1.60 11.58
CA PRO A 69 -8.09 1.82 10.31
C PRO A 69 -9.13 2.92 10.32
N ASN A 70 -9.69 3.25 11.49
CA ASN A 70 -10.68 4.31 11.62
C ASN A 70 -10.08 5.70 11.83
N GLU A 71 -8.75 5.79 11.98
CA GLU A 71 -8.06 7.05 12.26
C GLU A 71 -7.41 7.65 11.02
N THR A 72 -7.24 6.87 9.96
CA THR A 72 -6.63 7.35 8.72
C THR A 72 -7.41 6.86 7.50
N PRO A 73 -7.54 7.69 6.46
CA PRO A 73 -8.12 7.22 5.20
C PRO A 73 -7.10 6.61 4.26
N TYR A 74 -5.80 6.68 4.58
CA TYR A 74 -4.74 6.31 3.64
C TYR A 74 -4.04 5.01 4.04
N LYS A 75 -3.74 4.21 3.01
CA LYS A 75 -3.00 2.95 3.20
C LYS A 75 -2.14 2.65 1.99
N SER A 76 -0.91 2.23 2.26
CA SER A 76 0.01 1.74 1.24
C SER A 76 0.50 0.35 1.64
N VAL A 77 0.59 -0.55 0.67
CA VAL A 77 1.01 -1.94 0.89
C VAL A 77 1.97 -2.33 -0.23
N MET A 78 3.05 -3.03 0.12
CA MET A 78 3.98 -3.56 -0.88
C MET A 78 3.66 -4.99 -1.22
N LEU A 79 3.67 -5.28 -2.52
CA LEU A 79 3.50 -6.63 -3.06
C LEU A 79 4.65 -6.94 -3.99
N SER A 80 4.88 -8.24 -4.24
CA SER A 80 5.83 -8.63 -5.27
C SER A 80 5.39 -8.11 -6.63
N GLU A 81 6.35 -7.82 -7.52
CA GLU A 81 6.06 -7.32 -8.86
C GLU A 81 5.36 -8.38 -9.72
N THR A 82 5.67 -9.64 -9.48
CA THR A 82 5.09 -10.76 -10.24
C THR A 82 4.48 -11.78 -9.28
N PRO A 83 3.50 -12.57 -9.78
CA PRO A 83 2.94 -13.64 -8.95
C PRO A 83 4.00 -14.66 -8.56
N GLU A 84 4.01 -15.01 -7.28
CA GLU A 84 5.00 -15.95 -6.70
C GLU A 84 4.34 -17.23 -6.20
N GLY A 85 3.02 -17.32 -6.26
CA GLY A 85 2.25 -18.44 -5.76
C GLY A 85 1.35 -18.06 -4.61
N LEU A 86 0.37 -18.91 -4.30
CA LEU A 86 -0.59 -18.64 -3.24
C LEU A 86 0.05 -18.83 -1.87
N ASP A 87 -0.24 -17.91 -0.96
CA ASP A 87 0.24 -17.94 0.41
C ASP A 87 -0.96 -17.87 1.36
N ALA A 88 -1.26 -18.98 2.01
CA ALA A 88 -2.41 -19.07 2.91
C ALA A 88 -2.30 -18.08 4.08
N GLN A 89 -1.10 -17.84 4.58
CA GLN A 89 -0.89 -16.89 5.67
C GLN A 89 -1.22 -15.48 5.22
N ALA A 90 -0.78 -15.08 4.04
CA ALA A 90 -1.07 -13.75 3.49
C ALA A 90 -2.58 -13.58 3.27
N MET A 91 -3.25 -14.63 2.77
CA MET A 91 -4.70 -14.59 2.58
C MET A 91 -5.42 -14.36 3.91
N GLN A 92 -4.97 -15.01 4.97
CA GLN A 92 -5.56 -14.85 6.30
C GLN A 92 -5.28 -13.46 6.87
N ILE A 93 -4.07 -12.96 6.70
CA ILE A 93 -3.67 -11.62 7.17
C ILE A 93 -4.54 -10.55 6.51
N ILE A 94 -4.70 -10.60 5.18
CA ILE A 94 -5.46 -9.57 4.47
C ILE A 94 -6.95 -9.65 4.82
N ALA A 95 -7.49 -10.85 4.97
CA ALA A 95 -8.89 -11.04 5.37
C ALA A 95 -9.14 -10.44 6.76
N SER A 96 -8.22 -10.67 7.70
CA SER A 96 -8.31 -10.11 9.04
C SER A 96 -8.22 -8.58 9.03
N ALA A 97 -7.37 -8.03 8.18
CA ALA A 97 -7.23 -6.58 8.06
C ALA A 97 -8.51 -5.95 7.52
N ILE A 98 -9.13 -6.55 6.53
CA ILE A 98 -10.40 -6.07 5.97
C ILE A 98 -11.51 -6.16 7.02
N GLN A 99 -11.54 -7.25 7.78
CA GLN A 99 -12.52 -7.43 8.84
C GLN A 99 -12.35 -6.35 9.93
N ALA A 100 -11.12 -5.97 10.25
CA ALA A 100 -10.85 -4.90 11.21
C ALA A 100 -11.40 -3.56 10.72
N CYS A 101 -11.36 -3.29 9.41
CA CYS A 101 -11.94 -2.08 8.83
C CYS A 101 -13.46 -2.04 9.04
N GLY A 102 -14.11 -3.19 8.96
CA GLY A 102 -15.57 -3.26 9.17
C GLY A 102 -16.01 -2.93 10.59
N LYS A 103 -15.11 -3.02 11.55
CA LYS A 103 -15.40 -2.71 12.97
C LYS A 103 -15.26 -1.21 13.28
N PHE A 104 -14.60 -0.46 12.40
CA PHE A 104 -14.32 0.95 12.62
C PHE A 104 -14.78 1.74 11.41
N GLN A 105 -15.46 2.86 11.65
CA GLN A 105 -15.86 3.76 10.58
C GLN A 105 -14.94 4.97 10.57
N PHE A 106 -14.40 5.27 9.41
CA PHE A 106 -13.61 6.48 9.24
C PHE A 106 -14.54 7.70 9.24
N LYS A 107 -14.26 8.64 10.13
CA LYS A 107 -15.08 9.84 10.30
C LYS A 107 -14.50 11.02 9.53
N SER A 108 -14.44 10.89 8.19
CA SER A 108 -13.81 11.86 7.32
C SER A 108 -14.38 13.28 7.46
N ASP A 109 -15.68 13.39 7.71
CA ASP A 109 -16.35 14.68 7.77
C ASP A 109 -15.92 15.53 8.96
N LEU A 110 -15.21 14.92 9.92
CA LEU A 110 -14.77 15.61 11.14
C LEU A 110 -13.36 16.17 11.02
N TYR A 111 -12.63 15.88 9.93
CA TYR A 111 -11.24 16.27 9.82
C TYR A 111 -11.05 17.49 8.95
N LYS A 112 -10.18 18.40 9.41
CA LYS A 112 -9.76 19.56 8.63
C LYS A 112 -8.75 19.13 7.56
N PRO A 113 -8.58 19.91 6.47
CA PRO A 113 -7.64 19.57 5.40
C PRO A 113 -6.21 19.27 5.90
N GLN A 114 -5.75 19.98 6.91
CA GLN A 114 -4.41 19.77 7.47
C GLN A 114 -4.26 18.34 8.04
N VAL A 115 -5.32 17.80 8.61
CA VAL A 115 -5.31 16.45 9.18
C VAL A 115 -5.10 15.41 8.07
N TYR A 116 -5.71 15.62 6.91
CA TYR A 116 -5.49 14.73 5.77
C TYR A 116 -4.04 14.76 5.31
N ALA A 117 -3.45 15.96 5.23
CA ALA A 117 -2.05 16.09 4.87
C ALA A 117 -1.14 15.36 5.86
N ASP A 118 -1.46 15.43 7.14
CA ASP A 118 -0.71 14.75 8.19
C ASP A 118 -0.82 13.23 8.05
N PHE A 119 -2.01 12.71 7.77
CA PHE A 119 -2.20 11.28 7.53
C PHE A 119 -1.47 10.81 6.29
N GLN A 120 -1.44 11.62 5.23
CA GLN A 120 -0.67 11.30 4.04
C GLN A 120 0.81 11.18 4.37
N LEU A 121 1.33 12.10 5.17
CA LEU A 121 2.73 12.08 5.56
C LEU A 121 3.07 10.87 6.43
N VAL A 122 2.19 10.51 7.37
CA VAL A 122 2.40 9.33 8.22
C VAL A 122 2.46 8.06 7.37
N ASP A 123 1.49 7.88 6.47
CA ASP A 123 1.46 6.71 5.60
C ASP A 123 2.69 6.65 4.68
N TYR A 124 3.07 7.80 4.10
CA TYR A 124 4.27 7.88 3.28
C TYR A 124 5.53 7.50 4.08
N THR A 125 5.65 8.00 5.30
CA THR A 125 6.80 7.70 6.15
C THR A 125 6.87 6.21 6.46
N LEU A 126 5.72 5.58 6.77
CA LEU A 126 5.66 4.16 7.06
C LEU A 126 6.07 3.31 5.85
N ILE A 127 5.50 3.59 4.68
CA ILE A 127 5.81 2.78 3.50
C ILE A 127 7.24 3.02 3.02
N SER A 128 7.73 4.24 3.08
CA SER A 128 9.10 4.54 2.67
C SER A 128 10.12 3.90 3.60
N SER A 129 9.81 3.73 4.89
CA SER A 129 10.69 3.06 5.83
C SER A 129 10.88 1.57 5.52
N ALA A 130 9.97 0.98 4.75
CA ALA A 130 10.06 -0.41 4.35
C ALA A 130 10.90 -0.61 3.08
N LEU A 131 11.27 0.47 2.37
CA LEU A 131 12.00 0.36 1.11
C LEU A 131 13.33 -0.37 1.23
N PRO A 132 14.19 -0.10 2.23
CA PRO A 132 15.46 -0.82 2.32
C PRO A 132 15.28 -2.34 2.41
N SER A 133 14.31 -2.81 3.19
CA SER A 133 14.02 -4.24 3.32
C SER A 133 13.48 -4.81 2.01
N ALA A 134 12.61 -4.07 1.33
CA ALA A 134 12.04 -4.51 0.06
C ALA A 134 13.10 -4.58 -1.03
N GLU A 135 14.02 -3.62 -1.08
CA GLU A 135 15.10 -3.59 -2.06
C GLU A 135 16.07 -4.75 -1.88
N SER A 136 16.25 -5.23 -0.65
CA SER A 136 17.13 -6.36 -0.34
C SER A 136 16.42 -7.71 -0.39
N TRP A 137 15.09 -7.71 -0.61
CA TRP A 137 14.29 -8.92 -0.62
C TRP A 137 14.68 -9.88 -1.74
N ARG A 138 15.20 -9.36 -2.84
CA ARG A 138 15.68 -10.17 -3.97
C ARG A 138 17.21 -10.06 -4.18
#